data_6caeb387af9f4b0b7cab10c84f552d72
#
_entry.id   6caeb387af9f4b0b7cab10c84f552d72
#
_cell.length_a   1.000
_cell.length_b   1.000
_cell.length_c   1.000
_cell.angle_alpha   90.00
_cell.angle_beta   90.00
_cell.angle_gamma   90.00
#
_symmetry.space_group_name_H-M   'P 1'
#
loop_
_entity.id
_entity.type
_entity.pdbx_description
1 polymer ?
#
loop_
_entity_poly.entity_id
_entity_poly.type
_entity_poly.pdbx_seq_one_letter_code
_entity_poly.pdbx_strand_id
1 'polypeptide(L)'
;MNNQALNTTNNSTTTKISPLEGGGALISGIQQIGIGVENLYEAWKYYIDVFKMDIRILEDNKVAELMLPYTGGKPQRRHAAIAVNLQGGGGFEMWQYAERKPQPIDFEFNMGDLGVLVCKIKSRDVGATFEAFSRNPKINIVTGLTRNLDGNQTFYIKDPYGNYFQVIHDDY
;
A
#
# COMPACT_ATOMS: atom_id res chain seq x y z
N MET A 1 -0.45 13.12 63.75
CA MET A 1 -1.14 13.15 62.42
C MET A 1 -0.08 13.14 61.38
N ASN A 2 0.23 11.96 60.83
CA ASN A 2 1.31 11.78 59.84
C ASN A 2 0.71 11.81 58.41
N ASN A 3 1.03 12.83 57.65
CA ASN A 3 0.79 12.89 56.20
C ASN A 3 1.95 12.19 55.49
N GLN A 4 1.74 10.99 54.98
CA GLN A 4 2.61 10.37 54.02
C GLN A 4 2.18 10.79 52.60
N ALA A 5 3.04 11.53 51.91
CA ALA A 5 2.90 11.81 50.52
C ALA A 5 3.30 10.59 49.69
N LEU A 6 2.37 10.11 48.86
CA LEU A 6 2.63 9.06 47.89
C LEU A 6 3.45 9.63 46.71
N ASN A 7 4.72 9.27 46.65
CA ASN A 7 5.56 9.50 45.49
C ASN A 7 5.24 8.45 44.41
N THR A 8 4.46 8.82 43.42
CA THR A 8 4.30 8.04 42.20
C THR A 8 5.45 8.37 41.25
N THR A 9 6.51 7.58 41.26
CA THR A 9 7.55 7.60 40.23
C THR A 9 7.00 6.93 38.97
N ASN A 10 6.68 7.74 37.99
CA ASN A 10 6.41 7.28 36.62
C ASN A 10 7.74 6.80 35.99
N ASN A 11 8.03 5.51 36.09
CA ASN A 11 9.07 4.87 35.29
C ASN A 11 8.57 4.70 33.85
N SER A 12 8.69 5.71 33.01
CA SER A 12 8.61 5.55 31.57
C SER A 12 9.92 4.87 31.12
N THR A 13 9.88 3.56 30.98
CA THR A 13 10.97 2.81 30.38
C THR A 13 11.00 3.12 28.88
N THR A 14 11.69 4.18 28.51
CA THR A 14 12.03 4.43 27.11
C THR A 14 13.00 3.34 26.68
N THR A 15 12.50 2.34 25.96
CA THR A 15 13.36 1.32 25.37
C THR A 15 14.29 2.03 24.37
N LYS A 16 15.53 2.26 24.76
CA LYS A 16 16.57 2.72 23.84
C LYS A 16 16.83 1.58 22.87
N ILE A 17 16.38 1.76 21.61
CA ILE A 17 16.77 0.88 20.52
C ILE A 17 18.26 1.12 20.30
N SER A 18 19.10 0.17 20.72
CA SER A 18 20.53 0.21 20.42
C SER A 18 20.73 0.08 18.91
N PRO A 19 21.64 0.86 18.31
CA PRO A 19 22.05 0.60 16.93
C PRO A 19 22.52 -0.86 16.82
N LEU A 20 22.05 -1.56 15.79
CA LEU A 20 22.52 -2.93 15.54
C LEU A 20 24.02 -2.89 15.30
N GLU A 21 24.79 -3.61 16.12
CA GLU A 21 26.23 -3.82 15.91
C GLU A 21 26.36 -4.56 14.56
N GLY A 22 26.95 -3.89 13.58
CA GLY A 22 27.13 -4.45 12.24
C GLY A 22 26.68 -3.57 11.07
N GLY A 23 26.22 -2.34 11.33
CA GLY A 23 25.94 -1.37 10.27
C GLY A 23 24.74 -1.69 9.37
N GLY A 24 23.81 -2.54 9.83
CA GLY A 24 22.57 -2.82 9.11
C GLY A 24 21.65 -1.60 9.04
N ALA A 25 20.93 -1.44 7.94
CA ALA A 25 19.94 -0.37 7.78
C ALA A 25 18.86 -0.48 8.86
N LEU A 26 18.55 0.64 9.54
CA LEU A 26 17.44 0.71 10.50
C LEU A 26 16.09 0.73 9.81
N ILE A 27 16.05 1.06 8.52
CA ILE A 27 14.86 1.10 7.69
C ILE A 27 15.01 0.03 6.61
N SER A 28 14.08 -0.93 6.60
CA SER A 28 14.11 -2.06 5.65
C SER A 28 13.28 -1.81 4.38
N GLY A 29 12.39 -0.83 4.40
CA GLY A 29 11.53 -0.50 3.27
C GLY A 29 10.06 -0.31 3.65
N ILE A 30 9.23 -0.17 2.63
CA ILE A 30 7.77 -0.07 2.78
C ILE A 30 7.20 -1.49 2.78
N GLN A 31 6.51 -1.86 3.87
CA GLN A 31 5.90 -3.17 4.01
C GLN A 31 4.65 -3.33 3.14
N GLN A 32 3.81 -2.28 3.11
CA GLN A 32 2.53 -2.31 2.39
C GLN A 32 2.08 -0.90 2.00
N ILE A 33 1.18 -0.83 1.04
CA ILE A 33 0.40 0.37 0.72
C ILE A 33 -1.08 0.09 0.96
N GLY A 34 -1.79 1.07 1.49
CA GLY A 34 -3.24 1.01 1.70
C GLY A 34 -3.99 1.47 0.45
N ILE A 35 -4.97 0.70 0.03
CA ILE A 35 -5.82 0.98 -1.12
C ILE A 35 -7.29 0.92 -0.68
N GLY A 36 -7.96 2.08 -0.68
CA GLY A 36 -9.39 2.17 -0.40
C GLY A 36 -10.23 1.69 -1.58
N VAL A 37 -11.15 0.75 -1.34
CA VAL A 37 -11.96 0.14 -2.38
C VAL A 37 -13.43 0.03 -1.95
N GLU A 38 -14.34 -0.03 -2.93
CA GLU A 38 -15.76 -0.24 -2.67
C GLU A 38 -16.08 -1.73 -2.40
N ASN A 39 -15.39 -2.64 -3.10
CA ASN A 39 -15.53 -4.09 -2.94
C ASN A 39 -14.16 -4.74 -2.84
N LEU A 40 -13.87 -5.27 -1.65
CA LEU A 40 -12.56 -5.84 -1.34
C LEU A 40 -12.21 -7.03 -2.23
N TYR A 41 -13.15 -7.95 -2.45
CA TYR A 41 -12.86 -9.17 -3.20
C TYR A 41 -12.72 -8.92 -4.71
N GLU A 42 -13.48 -7.99 -5.26
CA GLU A 42 -13.31 -7.58 -6.66
C GLU A 42 -11.96 -6.91 -6.89
N ALA A 43 -11.56 -6.02 -5.96
CA ALA A 43 -10.26 -5.38 -6.01
C ALA A 43 -9.13 -6.40 -5.87
N TRP A 44 -9.23 -7.30 -4.90
CA TRP A 44 -8.22 -8.32 -4.71
C TRP A 44 -8.11 -9.25 -5.92
N LYS A 45 -9.23 -9.66 -6.51
CA LYS A 45 -9.22 -10.43 -7.75
C LYS A 45 -8.49 -9.71 -8.87
N TYR A 46 -8.70 -8.40 -9.02
CA TYR A 46 -7.97 -7.59 -9.99
C TYR A 46 -6.46 -7.63 -9.72
N TYR A 47 -6.01 -7.42 -8.48
CA TYR A 47 -4.59 -7.43 -8.13
C TYR A 47 -3.95 -8.82 -8.20
N ILE A 48 -4.72 -9.89 -7.99
CA ILE A 48 -4.27 -11.26 -8.30
C ILE A 48 -4.03 -11.41 -9.81
N ASP A 49 -5.00 -11.01 -10.62
CA ASP A 49 -4.94 -11.16 -12.08
C ASP A 49 -3.76 -10.36 -12.67
N VAL A 50 -3.54 -9.14 -12.18
CA VAL A 50 -2.57 -8.19 -12.73
C VAL A 50 -1.18 -8.35 -12.10
N PHE A 51 -1.09 -8.31 -10.77
CA PHE A 51 0.18 -8.24 -10.05
C PHE A 51 0.53 -9.54 -9.31
N LYS A 52 -0.30 -10.58 -9.44
CA LYS A 52 -0.09 -11.87 -8.75
C LYS A 52 -0.04 -11.73 -7.22
N MET A 53 -0.85 -10.82 -6.65
CA MET A 53 -0.99 -10.63 -5.21
C MET A 53 -1.92 -11.69 -4.62
N ASP A 54 -1.53 -12.97 -4.74
CA ASP A 54 -2.36 -14.14 -4.45
C ASP A 54 -2.13 -14.72 -3.06
N ILE A 55 -1.11 -14.28 -2.35
CA ILE A 55 -0.82 -14.76 -1.00
C ILE A 55 -1.45 -13.82 0.03
N ARG A 56 -2.46 -14.32 0.73
CA ARG A 56 -3.10 -13.62 1.84
C ARG A 56 -2.25 -13.70 3.11
N ILE A 57 -1.81 -12.55 3.58
CA ILE A 57 -1.13 -12.42 4.88
C ILE A 57 -2.12 -12.26 6.01
N LEU A 58 -3.12 -11.40 5.80
CA LEU A 58 -4.13 -11.06 6.80
C LEU A 58 -5.45 -10.78 6.11
N GLU A 59 -6.55 -11.17 6.76
CA GLU A 59 -7.90 -10.69 6.45
C GLU A 59 -8.64 -10.45 7.76
N ASP A 60 -9.29 -9.29 7.87
CA ASP A 60 -9.98 -8.89 9.09
C ASP A 60 -11.25 -8.09 8.76
N ASN A 61 -12.37 -8.47 9.38
CA ASN A 61 -13.66 -7.80 9.24
C ASN A 61 -14.19 -7.42 10.62
N LYS A 62 -13.73 -6.26 11.11
CA LYS A 62 -14.02 -5.77 12.46
C LYS A 62 -14.33 -4.28 12.48
N VAL A 63 -14.80 -3.81 13.62
CA VAL A 63 -14.89 -2.37 13.90
C VAL A 63 -13.48 -1.81 14.06
N ALA A 64 -13.17 -0.73 13.34
CA ALA A 64 -11.89 -0.07 13.36
C ALA A 64 -11.86 1.02 14.46
N GLU A 65 -11.66 0.63 15.69
CA GLU A 65 -11.69 1.54 16.85
C GLU A 65 -10.57 2.59 16.83
N LEU A 66 -9.41 2.23 16.30
CA LEU A 66 -8.25 3.15 16.21
C LEU A 66 -8.37 4.19 15.09
N MET A 67 -9.38 4.08 14.22
CA MET A 67 -9.57 4.97 13.08
C MET A 67 -10.49 6.16 13.35
N LEU A 68 -10.91 6.36 14.59
CA LEU A 68 -11.86 7.42 14.99
C LEU A 68 -11.50 8.82 14.47
N PRO A 69 -10.21 9.27 14.47
CA PRO A 69 -9.85 10.58 13.93
C PRO A 69 -10.18 10.74 12.44
N TYR A 70 -10.23 9.63 11.70
CA TYR A 70 -10.47 9.58 10.26
C TYR A 70 -11.90 9.22 9.87
N THR A 71 -12.74 8.89 10.84
CA THR A 71 -14.13 8.46 10.65
C THR A 71 -15.15 9.39 11.29
N GLY A 72 -14.74 10.65 11.57
CA GLY A 72 -15.61 11.64 12.23
C GLY A 72 -15.95 11.29 13.67
N GLY A 73 -15.06 10.62 14.38
CA GLY A 73 -15.23 10.25 15.79
C GLY A 73 -16.16 9.07 16.04
N LYS A 74 -16.59 8.36 14.97
CA LYS A 74 -17.51 7.21 15.10
C LYS A 74 -16.80 5.93 14.68
N PRO A 75 -16.87 4.84 15.48
CA PRO A 75 -16.39 3.53 15.07
C PRO A 75 -17.11 3.09 13.80
N GLN A 76 -16.40 2.56 12.85
CA GLN A 76 -16.97 2.00 11.62
C GLN A 76 -16.41 0.61 11.37
N ARG A 77 -17.27 -0.29 10.91
CA ARG A 77 -16.84 -1.62 10.49
C ARG A 77 -16.05 -1.50 9.19
N ARG A 78 -14.92 -2.18 9.17
CA ARG A 78 -14.09 -2.33 7.98
C ARG A 78 -13.85 -3.78 7.64
N HIS A 79 -13.67 -4.07 6.37
CA HIS A 79 -13.13 -5.30 5.86
C HIS A 79 -11.80 -4.96 5.20
N ALA A 80 -10.71 -5.54 5.66
CA ALA A 80 -9.38 -5.30 5.13
C ALA A 80 -8.67 -6.62 4.89
N ALA A 81 -7.87 -6.68 3.83
CA ALA A 81 -6.99 -7.81 3.55
C ALA A 81 -5.62 -7.30 3.09
N ILE A 82 -4.57 -7.95 3.58
CA ILE A 82 -3.20 -7.75 3.11
C ILE A 82 -2.82 -8.92 2.24
N ALA A 83 -2.44 -8.64 1.01
CA ALA A 83 -1.96 -9.61 0.06
C ALA A 83 -0.57 -9.25 -0.46
N VAL A 84 0.24 -10.25 -0.74
CA VAL A 84 1.58 -10.12 -1.29
C VAL A 84 1.78 -11.02 -2.49
N ASN A 85 2.81 -10.70 -3.26
CA ASN A 85 3.38 -11.57 -4.28
C ASN A 85 4.69 -12.18 -3.74
N LEU A 86 4.86 -13.50 -3.84
CA LEU A 86 6.07 -14.18 -3.34
C LEU A 86 7.35 -13.88 -4.13
N GLN A 87 7.25 -13.14 -5.22
CA GLN A 87 8.44 -12.66 -5.95
C GLN A 87 9.22 -11.59 -5.16
N GLY A 88 8.64 -11.07 -4.09
CA GLY A 88 9.26 -10.07 -3.22
C GLY A 88 8.56 -8.73 -3.25
N GLY A 89 9.08 -7.78 -2.47
CA GLY A 89 8.52 -6.44 -2.33
C GLY A 89 7.49 -6.34 -1.20
N GLY A 90 6.75 -5.22 -1.19
CA GLY A 90 5.69 -4.96 -0.23
C GLY A 90 4.34 -5.55 -0.64
N GLY A 91 3.36 -5.43 0.24
CA GLY A 91 2.00 -5.89 0.01
C GLY A 91 1.01 -4.77 -0.34
N PHE A 92 -0.19 -5.18 -0.71
CA PHE A 92 -1.35 -4.32 -0.80
C PHE A 92 -2.28 -4.59 0.37
N GLU A 93 -2.62 -3.56 1.14
CA GLU A 93 -3.71 -3.58 2.09
C GLU A 93 -4.95 -3.00 1.44
N MET A 94 -5.84 -3.85 0.96
CA MET A 94 -7.14 -3.43 0.44
C MET A 94 -8.08 -3.17 1.61
N TRP A 95 -8.75 -2.02 1.57
CA TRP A 95 -9.54 -1.53 2.69
C TRP A 95 -10.93 -1.09 2.23
N GLN A 96 -11.96 -1.75 2.74
CA GLN A 96 -13.37 -1.43 2.49
C GLN A 96 -14.06 -1.05 3.80
N TYR A 97 -14.73 0.09 3.85
CA TYR A 97 -15.70 0.38 4.90
C TYR A 97 -17.04 -0.26 4.57
N ALA A 98 -17.63 -1.00 5.52
CA ALA A 98 -18.90 -1.71 5.32
C ALA A 98 -20.12 -0.78 5.38
N GLU A 99 -20.02 0.34 6.11
CA GLU A 99 -21.14 1.22 6.43
C GLU A 99 -21.20 2.48 5.58
N ARG A 100 -20.21 2.68 4.70
CA ARG A 100 -20.19 3.81 3.76
C ARG A 100 -19.49 3.43 2.47
N LYS A 101 -19.91 4.06 1.39
CA LYS A 101 -19.19 3.99 0.12
C LYS A 101 -17.97 4.92 0.16
N PRO A 102 -16.83 4.50 -0.37
CA PRO A 102 -15.72 5.41 -0.61
C PRO A 102 -16.14 6.49 -1.60
N GLN A 103 -15.73 7.71 -1.35
CA GLN A 103 -15.89 8.80 -2.30
C GLN A 103 -14.60 8.92 -3.10
N PRO A 104 -14.64 8.76 -4.43
CA PRO A 104 -13.48 9.07 -5.26
C PRO A 104 -13.17 10.57 -5.16
N ILE A 105 -11.96 10.94 -5.55
CA ILE A 105 -11.61 12.35 -5.73
C ILE A 105 -12.53 12.97 -6.78
N ASP A 106 -12.95 14.20 -6.55
CA ASP A 106 -13.89 14.95 -7.39
C ASP A 106 -13.21 15.87 -8.41
N PHE A 107 -11.91 15.73 -8.57
CA PHE A 107 -11.10 16.45 -9.55
C PHE A 107 -10.25 15.48 -10.38
N GLU A 108 -9.76 15.95 -11.53
CA GLU A 108 -8.82 15.17 -12.33
C GLU A 108 -7.46 15.14 -11.64
N PHE A 109 -7.04 13.93 -11.27
CA PHE A 109 -5.76 13.69 -10.62
C PHE A 109 -4.69 13.47 -11.68
N ASN A 110 -3.68 14.32 -11.68
CA ASN A 110 -2.62 14.34 -12.68
C ASN A 110 -1.26 13.93 -12.10
N MET A 111 -0.40 13.42 -12.98
CA MET A 111 0.99 13.12 -12.62
C MET A 111 1.68 14.40 -12.16
N GLY A 112 2.22 14.37 -10.94
CA GLY A 112 2.87 15.52 -10.31
C GLY A 112 2.06 16.21 -9.23
N ASP A 113 0.80 15.83 -9.03
CA ASP A 113 0.01 16.30 -7.89
C ASP A 113 0.63 15.83 -6.56
N LEU A 114 0.37 16.58 -5.48
CA LEU A 114 0.91 16.28 -4.15
C LEU A 114 0.23 15.04 -3.56
N GLY A 115 1.04 14.21 -2.89
CA GLY A 115 0.58 13.03 -2.16
C GLY A 115 1.32 11.75 -2.56
N VAL A 116 0.77 10.60 -2.16
CA VAL A 116 1.23 9.28 -2.62
C VAL A 116 0.62 9.03 -3.99
N LEU A 117 1.35 9.40 -5.04
CA LEU A 117 0.84 9.40 -6.40
C LEU A 117 1.03 8.06 -7.10
N VAL A 118 2.21 7.45 -6.96
CA VAL A 118 2.61 6.29 -7.76
C VAL A 118 3.21 5.22 -6.88
N CYS A 119 2.71 4.01 -7.00
CA CYS A 119 3.35 2.82 -6.48
C CYS A 119 4.26 2.19 -7.55
N LYS A 120 5.50 1.87 -7.19
CA LYS A 120 6.42 1.18 -8.10
C LYS A 120 6.27 -0.32 -7.95
N ILE A 121 6.07 -1.00 -9.08
CA ILE A 121 6.00 -2.47 -9.17
C ILE A 121 7.22 -2.95 -9.94
N LYS A 122 7.95 -3.88 -9.35
CA LYS A 122 9.14 -4.47 -9.96
C LYS A 122 8.78 -5.58 -10.94
N SER A 123 9.49 -5.63 -12.04
CA SER A 123 9.41 -6.70 -13.04
C SER A 123 10.81 -7.13 -13.46
N ARG A 124 11.04 -8.43 -13.58
CA ARG A 124 12.29 -8.98 -14.11
C ARG A 124 12.47 -8.71 -15.61
N ASP A 125 11.36 -8.56 -16.32
CA ASP A 125 11.34 -8.22 -17.74
C ASP A 125 10.20 -7.23 -17.99
N VAL A 126 10.55 -5.95 -18.02
CA VAL A 126 9.58 -4.86 -18.20
C VAL A 126 8.98 -4.89 -19.62
N GLY A 127 9.77 -5.26 -20.62
CA GLY A 127 9.30 -5.37 -22.01
C GLY A 127 8.25 -6.44 -22.18
N ALA A 128 8.54 -7.66 -21.69
CA ALA A 128 7.57 -8.77 -21.72
C ALA A 128 6.32 -8.46 -20.88
N THR A 129 6.48 -7.76 -19.75
CA THR A 129 5.34 -7.33 -18.92
C THR A 129 4.48 -6.31 -19.67
N PHE A 130 5.10 -5.34 -20.35
CA PHE A 130 4.38 -4.37 -21.18
C PHE A 130 3.56 -5.05 -22.29
N GLU A 131 4.15 -6.00 -23.01
CA GLU A 131 3.44 -6.76 -24.02
C GLU A 131 2.26 -7.58 -23.46
N ALA A 132 2.48 -8.24 -22.31
CA ALA A 132 1.42 -9.01 -21.65
C ALA A 132 0.27 -8.10 -21.19
N PHE A 133 0.59 -6.93 -20.61
CA PHE A 133 -0.40 -5.96 -20.16
C PHE A 133 -1.15 -5.31 -21.33
N SER A 134 -0.48 -5.05 -22.45
CA SER A 134 -1.10 -4.48 -23.65
C SER A 134 -2.16 -5.40 -24.28
N ARG A 135 -2.07 -6.70 -24.05
CA ARG A 135 -3.07 -7.68 -24.51
C ARG A 135 -4.23 -7.88 -23.53
N ASN A 136 -4.15 -7.31 -22.33
CA ASN A 136 -5.18 -7.46 -21.31
C ASN A 136 -6.10 -6.24 -21.27
N PRO A 137 -7.35 -6.35 -21.74
CA PRO A 137 -8.28 -5.20 -21.80
C PRO A 137 -8.69 -4.65 -20.44
N LYS A 138 -8.38 -5.36 -19.35
CA LYS A 138 -8.64 -4.88 -17.98
C LYS A 138 -7.58 -3.90 -17.47
N ILE A 139 -6.46 -3.77 -18.20
CA ILE A 139 -5.33 -2.93 -17.76
C ILE A 139 -5.34 -1.64 -18.58
N ASN A 140 -5.44 -0.51 -17.89
CA ASN A 140 -5.32 0.80 -18.52
C ASN A 140 -3.85 1.21 -18.55
N ILE A 141 -3.20 1.08 -19.70
CA ILE A 141 -1.84 1.55 -19.94
C ILE A 141 -1.87 3.06 -20.17
N VAL A 142 -1.16 3.80 -19.33
CA VAL A 142 -1.11 5.26 -19.36
C VAL A 142 -0.02 5.77 -20.28
N THR A 143 1.15 5.11 -20.30
CA THR A 143 2.26 5.49 -21.16
C THR A 143 2.74 4.30 -21.99
N GLY A 144 3.32 4.59 -23.16
CA GLY A 144 4.09 3.57 -23.88
C GLY A 144 5.31 3.11 -23.08
N LEU A 145 5.93 2.03 -23.57
CA LEU A 145 7.22 1.56 -23.04
C LEU A 145 8.28 2.63 -23.33
N THR A 146 8.91 3.13 -22.28
CA THR A 146 9.92 4.20 -22.35
C THR A 146 11.14 3.84 -21.50
N ARG A 147 12.09 4.76 -21.38
CA ARG A 147 13.24 4.62 -20.50
C ARG A 147 13.25 5.72 -19.46
N ASN A 148 13.58 5.35 -18.22
CA ASN A 148 13.82 6.30 -17.16
C ASN A 148 15.21 6.96 -17.28
N LEU A 149 15.58 7.83 -16.35
CA LEU A 149 16.86 8.53 -16.35
C LEU A 149 18.06 7.59 -16.23
N ASP A 150 17.89 6.42 -15.61
CA ASP A 150 18.93 5.39 -15.46
C ASP A 150 19.05 4.50 -16.70
N GLY A 151 18.26 4.79 -17.75
CA GLY A 151 18.25 4.03 -19.00
C GLY A 151 17.39 2.75 -18.97
N ASN A 152 16.85 2.37 -17.82
CA ASN A 152 16.00 1.20 -17.66
C ASN A 152 14.60 1.40 -18.24
N GLN A 153 14.04 0.33 -18.81
CA GLN A 153 12.68 0.36 -19.32
C GLN A 153 11.66 0.58 -18.20
N THR A 154 10.61 1.30 -18.51
CA THR A 154 9.50 1.60 -17.60
C THR A 154 8.25 1.96 -18.37
N PHE A 155 7.09 1.79 -17.74
CA PHE A 155 5.80 2.29 -18.21
C PHE A 155 4.84 2.49 -17.03
N TYR A 156 3.73 3.18 -17.28
CA TYR A 156 2.72 3.46 -16.26
C TYR A 156 1.39 2.83 -16.63
N ILE A 157 0.70 2.35 -15.62
CA ILE A 157 -0.69 1.89 -15.70
C ILE A 157 -1.53 2.58 -14.65
N LYS A 158 -2.84 2.58 -14.86
CA LYS A 158 -3.83 3.05 -13.89
C LYS A 158 -4.82 1.92 -13.61
N ASP A 159 -5.07 1.65 -12.33
CA ASP A 159 -6.04 0.64 -11.94
C ASP A 159 -7.48 1.17 -12.05
N PRO A 160 -8.51 0.29 -11.88
CA PRO A 160 -9.90 0.71 -11.92
C PRO A 160 -10.32 1.67 -10.80
N TYR A 161 -9.49 1.81 -9.77
CA TYR A 161 -9.77 2.65 -8.59
C TYR A 161 -9.08 4.02 -8.67
N GLY A 162 -8.35 4.28 -9.76
CA GLY A 162 -7.69 5.55 -10.00
C GLY A 162 -6.24 5.62 -9.56
N ASN A 163 -5.66 4.54 -9.03
CA ASN A 163 -4.27 4.53 -8.57
C ASN A 163 -3.29 4.32 -9.74
N TYR A 164 -2.19 5.05 -9.72
CA TYR A 164 -1.11 4.90 -10.70
C TYR A 164 -0.05 3.93 -10.21
N PHE A 165 0.42 3.09 -11.12
CA PHE A 165 1.54 2.18 -10.90
C PHE A 165 2.58 2.38 -11.98
N GLN A 166 3.84 2.47 -11.55
CA GLN A 166 4.99 2.46 -12.45
C GLN A 166 5.62 1.07 -12.44
N VAL A 167 5.68 0.42 -13.58
CA VAL A 167 6.43 -0.82 -13.73
C VAL A 167 7.88 -0.48 -14.01
N ILE A 168 8.78 -1.00 -13.19
CA ILE A 168 10.22 -0.76 -13.24
C ILE A 168 10.98 -2.07 -13.27
N HIS A 169 12.24 -2.01 -13.70
CA HIS A 169 13.14 -3.17 -13.65
C HIS A 169 13.44 -3.56 -12.20
N ASP A 170 13.52 -4.87 -11.97
CA ASP A 170 14.00 -5.44 -10.71
C ASP A 170 15.52 -5.64 -10.81
N ASP A 171 16.27 -4.86 -10.05
CA ASP A 171 17.74 -4.85 -10.07
C ASP A 171 18.37 -5.91 -9.13
N TYR A 172 17.56 -6.84 -8.58
CA TYR A 172 18.01 -7.90 -7.67
C TYR A 172 18.02 -9.28 -8.30
#